data_d75395942cd65c4ea10bd0463096aeec
#
_entry.id   d75395942cd65c4ea10bd0463096aeec
#
_cell.length_a   1.000
_cell.length_b   1.000
_cell.length_c   1.000
_cell.angle_alpha   90.00
_cell.angle_beta   90.00
_cell.angle_gamma   90.00
#
_symmetry.space_group_name_H-M   'P 1'
#
loop_
_entity.id
_entity.type
_entity.pdbx_description
1 polymer ?
#
loop_
_entity_poly.entity_id
_entity_poly.type
_entity_poly.pdbx_seq_one_letter_code
_entity_poly.pdbx_strand_id
1 'polypeptide(L)'
;ESADHPSKRGRNWALAVVVLILLAGVVGGGWWAYSSSQNKYYIATTDSDELIIERGVDFSLFGQDLHEPYQRVCLTEKDEVRTTDFGEKPAGDCHPFSLTDLPGSVRGSIDHLDSGSYSEVTDQLQRLSDKALPVCVNRADKAEHAGADSADDGGLSTPGVNCREVS
;
A
#
# COMPACT_ATOMS: atom_id res chain seq x y z
N GLU A 1 61.94 25.41 -24.79
CA GLU A 1 60.65 25.14 -24.20
C GLU A 1 60.19 23.77 -24.66
N SER A 2 60.42 22.76 -23.79
CA SER A 2 60.01 21.37 -24.08
C SER A 2 58.58 21.21 -23.73
N ALA A 3 57.71 21.11 -24.75
CA ALA A 3 56.33 20.73 -24.58
C ALA A 3 56.29 19.25 -24.20
N ASP A 4 56.03 18.96 -22.95
CA ASP A 4 55.77 17.64 -22.46
C ASP A 4 54.46 17.11 -23.10
N HIS A 5 54.61 16.28 -24.11
CA HIS A 5 53.49 15.52 -24.66
C HIS A 5 53.15 14.40 -23.63
N PRO A 6 52.00 14.45 -23.01
CA PRO A 6 51.57 13.36 -22.14
C PRO A 6 51.55 12.07 -22.94
N SER A 7 52.30 11.08 -22.50
CA SER A 7 52.39 9.79 -23.17
C SER A 7 51.00 9.17 -23.27
N LYS A 8 50.66 8.64 -24.46
CA LYS A 8 49.34 7.99 -24.79
C LYS A 8 48.97 6.92 -23.72
N ARG A 9 49.99 6.34 -23.06
CA ARG A 9 49.84 5.34 -22.03
C ARG A 9 49.26 5.92 -20.69
N GLY A 10 49.69 7.15 -20.32
CA GLY A 10 49.15 7.82 -19.14
C GLY A 10 47.71 8.29 -19.31
N ARG A 11 47.35 8.73 -20.55
CA ARG A 11 45.99 9.14 -20.87
C ARG A 11 44.99 7.97 -20.85
N ASN A 12 45.41 6.81 -21.36
CA ASN A 12 44.57 5.62 -21.33
C ASN A 12 44.39 5.09 -19.90
N TRP A 13 45.43 5.19 -19.05
CA TRP A 13 45.30 4.81 -17.65
C TRP A 13 44.40 5.77 -16.88
N ALA A 14 44.48 7.07 -17.12
CA ALA A 14 43.60 8.07 -16.52
C ALA A 14 42.12 7.85 -16.96
N LEU A 15 41.90 7.54 -18.23
CA LEU A 15 40.55 7.20 -18.71
C LEU A 15 40.01 5.91 -18.07
N ALA A 16 40.85 4.89 -17.91
CA ALA A 16 40.45 3.65 -17.23
C ALA A 16 40.03 3.89 -15.77
N VAL A 17 40.80 4.74 -15.05
CA VAL A 17 40.47 5.12 -13.67
C VAL A 17 39.13 5.88 -13.60
N VAL A 18 38.91 6.83 -14.50
CA VAL A 18 37.65 7.58 -14.55
C VAL A 18 36.46 6.66 -14.83
N VAL A 19 36.58 5.74 -15.80
CA VAL A 19 35.53 4.75 -16.11
C VAL A 19 35.25 3.86 -14.89
N LEU A 20 36.31 3.43 -14.19
CA LEU A 20 36.17 2.57 -13.01
C LEU A 20 35.46 3.30 -11.86
N ILE A 21 35.75 4.58 -11.65
CA ILE A 21 35.04 5.43 -10.66
C ILE A 21 33.58 5.62 -11.03
N LEU A 22 33.29 5.85 -12.32
CA LEU A 22 31.92 5.98 -12.78
C LEU A 22 31.12 4.68 -12.61
N LEU A 23 31.73 3.54 -12.95
CA LEU A 23 31.09 2.23 -12.75
C LEU A 23 30.86 1.94 -11.26
N ALA A 24 31.84 2.23 -10.41
CA ALA A 24 31.71 2.09 -8.96
C ALA A 24 30.59 3.00 -8.41
N GLY A 25 30.47 4.22 -8.92
CA GLY A 25 29.41 5.16 -8.57
C GLY A 25 28.03 4.66 -8.97
N VAL A 26 27.90 4.11 -10.18
CA VAL A 26 26.62 3.55 -10.68
C VAL A 26 26.24 2.31 -9.87
N VAL A 27 27.17 1.40 -9.63
CA VAL A 27 26.90 0.17 -8.85
C VAL A 27 26.58 0.52 -7.39
N GLY A 28 27.38 1.38 -6.75
CA GLY A 28 27.17 1.79 -5.36
C GLY A 28 25.88 2.61 -5.19
N GLY A 29 25.63 3.56 -6.07
CA GLY A 29 24.41 4.37 -6.07
C GLY A 29 23.16 3.55 -6.38
N GLY A 30 23.24 2.64 -7.35
CA GLY A 30 22.16 1.72 -7.68
C GLY A 30 21.85 0.76 -6.54
N TRP A 31 22.87 0.21 -5.90
CA TRP A 31 22.69 -0.65 -4.73
C TRP A 31 22.07 0.10 -3.54
N TRP A 32 22.53 1.32 -3.29
CA TRP A 32 21.97 2.16 -2.21
C TRP A 32 20.51 2.51 -2.48
N ALA A 33 20.17 2.93 -3.72
CA ALA A 33 18.80 3.23 -4.11
C ALA A 33 17.89 2.00 -3.99
N TYR A 34 18.36 0.84 -4.47
CA TYR A 34 17.64 -0.42 -4.34
C TYR A 34 17.40 -0.81 -2.87
N SER A 35 18.45 -0.74 -2.04
CA SER A 35 18.33 -1.05 -0.61
C SER A 35 17.39 -0.10 0.12
N SER A 36 17.39 1.19 -0.25
CA SER A 36 16.49 2.19 0.35
C SER A 36 15.03 1.98 -0.06
N SER A 37 14.77 1.50 -1.27
CA SER A 37 13.41 1.25 -1.76
C SER A 37 12.74 0.06 -1.07
N GLN A 38 13.52 -0.92 -0.60
CA GLN A 38 13.01 -2.10 0.11
C GLN A 38 12.38 -1.80 1.48
N ASN A 39 12.64 -0.62 2.04
CA ASN A 39 12.11 -0.18 3.33
C ASN A 39 10.92 0.78 3.19
N LYS A 40 10.40 0.94 1.99
CA LYS A 40 9.22 1.74 1.73
C LYS A 40 8.01 0.86 1.46
N TYR A 41 6.90 1.27 2.02
CA TYR A 41 5.61 0.63 1.89
C TYR A 41 4.57 1.66 1.47
N TYR A 42 3.52 1.22 0.83
CA TYR A 42 2.37 2.05 0.49
C TYR A 42 1.10 1.21 0.39
N ILE A 43 -0.04 1.87 0.43
CA ILE A 43 -1.35 1.24 0.27
C ILE A 43 -1.68 1.23 -1.21
N ALA A 44 -1.98 0.06 -1.73
CA ALA A 44 -2.45 -0.14 -3.09
C ALA A 44 -3.82 -0.81 -3.10
N THR A 45 -4.47 -0.77 -4.23
CA THR A 45 -5.76 -1.42 -4.46
C THR A 45 -5.59 -2.51 -5.52
N THR A 46 -6.14 -3.69 -5.26
CA THR A 46 -6.16 -4.78 -6.24
C THR A 46 -7.27 -4.56 -7.28
N ASP A 47 -7.25 -5.37 -8.34
CA ASP A 47 -8.33 -5.39 -9.35
C ASP A 47 -9.71 -5.75 -8.75
N SER A 48 -9.73 -6.31 -7.54
CA SER A 48 -10.94 -6.65 -6.78
C SER A 48 -11.37 -5.55 -5.82
N ASP A 49 -10.79 -4.35 -5.91
CA ASP A 49 -11.00 -3.22 -4.99
C ASP A 49 -10.58 -3.49 -3.53
N GLU A 50 -9.79 -4.53 -3.29
CA GLU A 50 -9.23 -4.83 -1.96
C GLU A 50 -7.97 -4.01 -1.69
N LEU A 51 -7.86 -3.47 -0.48
CA LEU A 51 -6.67 -2.77 -0.02
C LEU A 51 -5.57 -3.77 0.36
N ILE A 52 -4.37 -3.49 -0.11
CA ILE A 52 -3.17 -4.26 0.21
C ILE A 52 -2.03 -3.33 0.59
N ILE A 53 -1.06 -3.87 1.31
CA ILE A 53 0.24 -3.20 1.50
C ILE A 53 1.19 -3.73 0.44
N GLU A 54 1.78 -2.85 -0.33
CA GLU A 54 2.87 -3.14 -1.25
C GLU A 54 4.19 -2.63 -0.68
N ARG A 55 5.27 -3.35 -0.99
CA ARG A 55 6.63 -2.97 -0.62
C ARG A 55 7.37 -2.51 -1.86
N GLY A 56 8.09 -1.40 -1.75
CA GLY A 56 8.87 -0.82 -2.83
C GLY A 56 8.46 0.60 -3.15
N VAL A 57 8.67 1.00 -4.39
CA VAL A 57 8.30 2.31 -4.92
C VAL A 57 7.29 2.14 -6.05
N ASP A 58 6.27 2.98 -6.04
CA ASP A 58 5.19 2.94 -7.03
C ASP A 58 5.66 3.55 -8.37
N PHE A 59 6.66 2.90 -8.97
CA PHE A 59 7.01 3.17 -10.36
C PHE A 59 7.72 1.98 -11.00
N SER A 60 7.66 1.88 -12.31
CA SER A 60 8.36 0.87 -13.10
C SER A 60 9.58 1.46 -13.82
N LEU A 61 10.68 0.71 -13.84
CA LEU A 61 11.91 1.08 -14.52
C LEU A 61 12.25 0.02 -15.57
N PHE A 62 12.41 0.43 -16.84
CA PHE A 62 12.70 -0.46 -17.96
C PHE A 62 11.69 -1.62 -18.11
N GLY A 63 10.40 -1.38 -17.76
CA GLY A 63 9.36 -2.39 -17.82
C GLY A 63 9.38 -3.40 -16.66
N GLN A 64 10.16 -3.13 -15.62
CA GLN A 64 10.19 -3.89 -14.36
C GLN A 64 9.55 -3.05 -13.25
N ASP A 65 8.56 -3.62 -12.58
CA ASP A 65 7.95 -3.00 -11.42
C ASP A 65 8.92 -3.08 -10.23
N LEU A 66 9.07 -1.95 -9.53
CA LEU A 66 9.94 -1.85 -8.34
C LEU A 66 9.13 -1.97 -7.05
N HIS A 67 7.98 -2.61 -7.13
CA HIS A 67 7.11 -2.91 -6.00
C HIS A 67 6.65 -4.36 -6.07
N GLU A 68 6.27 -4.88 -4.93
CA GLU A 68 5.71 -6.23 -4.80
C GLU A 68 4.61 -6.24 -3.74
N PRO A 69 3.55 -7.03 -3.92
CA PRO A 69 2.54 -7.25 -2.89
C PRO A 69 3.21 -7.82 -1.63
N TYR A 70 2.99 -7.18 -0.49
CA TYR A 70 3.61 -7.56 0.78
C TYR A 70 2.63 -8.24 1.72
N GLN A 71 1.51 -7.57 2.03
CA GLN A 71 0.48 -8.10 2.91
C GLN A 71 -0.91 -7.72 2.44
N ARG A 72 -1.87 -8.60 2.71
CA ARG A 72 -3.29 -8.30 2.60
C ARG A 72 -3.78 -7.58 3.85
N VAL A 73 -4.73 -6.71 3.66
CA VAL A 73 -5.39 -5.98 4.74
C VAL A 73 -6.79 -6.53 4.92
N CYS A 74 -7.16 -6.83 6.14
CA CYS A 74 -8.53 -7.20 6.47
C CYS A 74 -9.06 -6.35 7.63
N LEU A 75 -10.37 -6.24 7.68
CA LEU A 75 -11.11 -5.45 8.66
C LEU A 75 -12.03 -6.36 9.46
N THR A 76 -11.99 -6.24 10.78
CA THR A 76 -12.93 -6.95 11.66
C THR A 76 -14.26 -6.19 11.75
N GLU A 77 -15.27 -6.83 12.33
CA GLU A 77 -16.55 -6.16 12.64
C GLU A 77 -16.42 -4.97 13.59
N LYS A 78 -15.32 -4.92 14.35
CA LYS A 78 -15.03 -3.85 15.31
C LYS A 78 -14.13 -2.75 14.77
N ASP A 79 -13.97 -2.68 13.44
CA ASP A 79 -13.12 -1.72 12.74
C ASP A 79 -11.60 -1.87 13.06
N GLU A 80 -11.19 -3.04 13.55
CA GLU A 80 -9.77 -3.34 13.75
C GLU A 80 -9.13 -3.78 12.42
N VAL A 81 -8.04 -3.13 12.06
CA VAL A 81 -7.22 -3.50 10.91
C VAL A 81 -6.27 -4.62 11.30
N ARG A 82 -6.26 -5.68 10.51
CA ARG A 82 -5.28 -6.76 10.60
C ARG A 82 -4.61 -6.97 9.26
N THR A 83 -3.35 -7.35 9.29
CA THR A 83 -2.57 -7.69 8.10
C THR A 83 -2.26 -9.18 8.11
N THR A 84 -2.25 -9.77 6.92
CA THR A 84 -1.95 -11.20 6.72
C THR A 84 -1.03 -11.34 5.52
N ASP A 85 0.00 -12.14 5.64
CA ASP A 85 0.93 -12.38 4.55
C ASP A 85 0.24 -13.06 3.36
N PHE A 86 0.71 -12.76 2.15
CA PHE A 86 0.19 -13.42 0.95
C PHE A 86 0.43 -14.93 1.03
N GLY A 87 -0.64 -15.70 0.88
CA GLY A 87 -0.62 -17.15 1.00
C GLY A 87 -1.15 -17.68 2.34
N GLU A 88 -1.27 -16.86 3.36
CA GLU A 88 -1.94 -17.20 4.60
C GLU A 88 -3.44 -16.88 4.52
N LYS A 89 -4.24 -17.65 5.27
CA LYS A 89 -5.66 -17.35 5.40
C LYS A 89 -5.86 -16.33 6.50
N PRO A 90 -6.64 -15.26 6.25
CA PRO A 90 -7.03 -14.33 7.31
C PRO A 90 -7.80 -15.07 8.42
N ALA A 91 -7.78 -14.52 9.63
CA ALA A 91 -8.60 -15.02 10.72
C ALA A 91 -10.09 -14.98 10.34
N GLY A 92 -10.87 -15.93 10.83
CA GLY A 92 -12.26 -16.11 10.39
C GLY A 92 -13.23 -14.96 10.75
N ASP A 93 -12.79 -14.04 11.62
CA ASP A 93 -13.50 -12.81 12.00
C ASP A 93 -13.05 -11.57 11.21
N CYS A 94 -12.18 -11.75 10.23
CA CYS A 94 -11.56 -10.68 9.45
C CYS A 94 -11.84 -10.89 7.97
N HIS A 95 -12.50 -9.93 7.33
CA HIS A 95 -12.78 -9.95 5.89
C HIS A 95 -11.91 -8.92 5.17
N PRO A 96 -11.64 -9.11 3.87
CA PRO A 96 -10.82 -8.20 3.10
C PRO A 96 -11.30 -6.76 3.23
N PHE A 97 -10.38 -5.84 3.53
CA PHE A 97 -10.69 -4.43 3.58
C PHE A 97 -10.77 -3.89 2.15
N SER A 98 -11.95 -3.50 1.72
CA SER A 98 -12.25 -3.09 0.36
C SER A 98 -12.55 -1.59 0.26
N LEU A 99 -12.38 -1.02 -0.94
CA LEU A 99 -12.83 0.35 -1.24
C LEU A 99 -14.33 0.53 -0.96
N THR A 100 -15.13 -0.52 -1.11
CA THR A 100 -16.56 -0.48 -0.84
C THR A 100 -16.89 -0.35 0.64
N ASP A 101 -15.95 -0.66 1.54
CA ASP A 101 -16.10 -0.45 2.98
C ASP A 101 -15.91 1.00 3.39
N LEU A 102 -15.42 1.84 2.48
CA LEU A 102 -15.20 3.26 2.71
C LEU A 102 -16.28 4.11 2.06
N PRO A 103 -16.64 5.24 2.65
CA PRO A 103 -17.54 6.20 2.00
C PRO A 103 -16.93 6.75 0.70
N GLY A 104 -17.78 7.06 -0.28
CA GLY A 104 -17.34 7.55 -1.60
C GLY A 104 -16.42 8.76 -1.55
N SER A 105 -16.59 9.63 -0.55
CA SER A 105 -15.74 10.80 -0.34
C SER A 105 -14.28 10.46 0.02
N VAL A 106 -14.03 9.27 0.55
CA VAL A 106 -12.70 8.82 0.98
C VAL A 106 -12.00 8.00 -0.10
N ARG A 107 -12.77 7.26 -0.91
CA ARG A 107 -12.22 6.34 -1.94
C ARG A 107 -11.23 7.01 -2.88
N GLY A 108 -11.53 8.20 -3.37
CA GLY A 108 -10.65 8.94 -4.28
C GLY A 108 -9.35 9.45 -3.65
N SER A 109 -9.20 9.38 -2.33
CA SER A 109 -7.97 9.79 -1.64
C SER A 109 -6.96 8.65 -1.47
N ILE A 110 -7.35 7.41 -1.74
CA ILE A 110 -6.48 6.23 -1.55
C ILE A 110 -5.25 6.30 -2.45
N ASP A 111 -5.42 6.66 -3.71
CA ASP A 111 -4.33 6.76 -4.69
C ASP A 111 -3.34 7.90 -4.39
N HIS A 112 -3.67 8.78 -3.45
CA HIS A 112 -2.86 9.92 -3.05
C HIS A 112 -2.25 9.76 -1.66
N LEU A 113 -2.32 8.57 -1.07
CA LEU A 113 -1.68 8.29 0.22
C LEU A 113 -0.17 8.23 0.06
N ASP A 114 0.54 8.79 1.04
CA ASP A 114 1.99 8.81 1.03
C ASP A 114 2.59 7.43 1.31
N SER A 115 3.66 7.11 0.60
CA SER A 115 4.51 5.98 0.94
C SER A 115 5.39 6.31 2.15
N GLY A 116 5.69 5.32 2.96
CA GLY A 116 6.49 5.52 4.17
C GLY A 116 7.01 4.22 4.76
N SER A 117 7.37 4.26 6.02
CA SER A 117 7.70 3.07 6.80
C SER A 117 6.47 2.19 7.00
N TYR A 118 6.68 0.93 7.35
CA TYR A 118 5.58 0.01 7.63
C TYR A 118 4.63 0.53 8.73
N SER A 119 5.17 1.14 9.78
CA SER A 119 4.36 1.73 10.85
C SER A 119 3.51 2.92 10.36
N GLU A 120 4.06 3.78 9.52
CA GLU A 120 3.30 4.90 8.96
C GLU A 120 2.14 4.43 8.07
N VAL A 121 2.38 3.39 7.28
CA VAL A 121 1.35 2.80 6.41
C VAL A 121 0.28 2.08 7.22
N THR A 122 0.64 1.35 8.27
CA THR A 122 -0.34 0.73 9.18
C THR A 122 -1.17 1.77 9.95
N ASP A 123 -0.56 2.88 10.35
CA ASP A 123 -1.27 4.00 10.96
C ASP A 123 -2.24 4.69 9.98
N GLN A 124 -1.86 4.77 8.69
CA GLN A 124 -2.78 5.25 7.64
C GLN A 124 -3.98 4.32 7.47
N LEU A 125 -3.74 3.01 7.45
CA LEU A 125 -4.81 2.00 7.37
C LEU A 125 -5.76 2.09 8.58
N GLN A 126 -5.23 2.28 9.78
CA GLN A 126 -6.06 2.46 10.96
C GLN A 126 -6.91 3.74 10.86
N ARG A 127 -6.36 4.84 10.38
CA ARG A 127 -7.15 6.06 10.12
C ARG A 127 -8.21 5.89 9.02
N LEU A 128 -7.97 4.99 8.06
CA LEU A 128 -8.97 4.63 7.05
C LEU A 128 -10.09 3.77 7.67
N SER A 129 -9.75 2.82 8.53
CA SER A 129 -10.75 1.99 9.20
C SER A 129 -11.66 2.82 10.12
N ASP A 130 -11.13 3.86 10.76
CA ASP A 130 -11.92 4.80 11.57
C ASP A 130 -12.97 5.57 10.73
N LYS A 131 -12.78 5.59 9.41
CA LYS A 131 -13.72 6.19 8.44
C LYS A 131 -14.56 5.15 7.70
N ALA A 132 -14.39 3.87 8.00
CA ALA A 132 -15.14 2.80 7.37
C ALA A 132 -16.64 2.97 7.61
N LEU A 133 -17.42 2.51 6.64
CA LEU A 133 -18.86 2.46 6.78
C LEU A 133 -19.25 1.49 7.92
N PRO A 134 -20.32 1.80 8.68
CA PRO A 134 -20.80 0.88 9.70
C PRO A 134 -21.25 -0.44 9.07
N VAL A 135 -21.28 -1.50 9.86
CA VAL A 135 -21.75 -2.82 9.42
C VAL A 135 -23.21 -2.74 9.03
N CYS A 136 -23.57 -3.37 7.91
CA CYS A 136 -24.96 -3.43 7.46
C CYS A 136 -25.83 -4.17 8.49
N VAL A 137 -27.00 -3.63 8.77
CA VAL A 137 -27.98 -4.23 9.65
C VAL A 137 -29.09 -4.86 8.81
N ASN A 138 -29.20 -6.19 8.84
CA ASN A 138 -30.29 -6.90 8.20
C ASN A 138 -31.57 -6.76 9.01
N ARG A 139 -32.70 -6.57 8.32
CA ARG A 139 -34.01 -6.45 8.96
C ARG A 139 -34.38 -7.66 9.85
N ALA A 140 -33.84 -8.84 9.53
CA ALA A 140 -34.09 -10.06 10.30
C ALA A 140 -33.47 -10.01 11.70
N ASP A 141 -32.27 -9.48 11.83
CA ASP A 141 -31.57 -9.38 13.11
C ASP A 141 -32.19 -8.30 14.04
N LYS A 142 -32.83 -7.30 13.41
CA LYS A 142 -33.50 -6.22 14.15
C LYS A 142 -34.85 -6.64 14.75
N ALA A 143 -35.51 -7.65 14.18
CA ALA A 143 -36.78 -8.14 14.66
C ALA A 143 -36.68 -8.91 15.98
N GLU A 144 -35.52 -9.48 16.30
CA GLU A 144 -35.30 -10.20 17.55
C GLU A 144 -34.94 -9.28 18.74
N HIS A 145 -34.51 -8.03 18.47
CA HIS A 145 -34.01 -7.10 19.51
C HIS A 145 -34.83 -5.83 19.66
N ALA A 146 -35.87 -5.59 18.86
CA ALA A 146 -36.69 -4.40 18.94
C ALA A 146 -38.14 -4.75 19.30
N GLY A 147 -38.50 -4.47 20.54
CA GLY A 147 -39.87 -4.16 20.88
C GLY A 147 -40.36 -2.98 20.03
N ALA A 148 -41.57 -3.11 19.50
CA ALA A 148 -42.25 -2.25 18.58
C ALA A 148 -42.15 -0.75 18.95
N ASP A 149 -41.25 -0.02 18.41
CA ASP A 149 -41.26 1.44 18.19
C ASP A 149 -39.93 1.90 17.62
N SER A 150 -39.79 1.89 16.31
CA SER A 150 -38.89 2.79 15.58
C SER A 150 -38.94 2.47 14.09
N ALA A 151 -39.76 3.17 13.39
CA ALA A 151 -39.82 3.20 11.93
C ALA A 151 -38.78 4.18 11.37
N ASP A 152 -37.57 4.14 11.87
CA ASP A 152 -36.45 4.80 11.24
C ASP A 152 -35.29 3.81 11.18
N ASP A 153 -35.33 3.00 10.13
CA ASP A 153 -34.16 2.23 9.69
C ASP A 153 -33.11 3.23 9.28
N GLY A 154 -32.17 3.63 10.12
CA GLY A 154 -31.12 4.61 9.81
C GLY A 154 -30.32 4.38 8.52
N GLY A 155 -30.95 3.83 7.50
CA GLY A 155 -30.43 3.70 6.14
C GLY A 155 -29.23 2.76 5.98
N LEU A 156 -28.91 1.91 6.98
CA LEU A 156 -27.75 0.99 6.94
C LEU A 156 -28.06 -0.33 6.23
N SER A 157 -28.65 -0.24 5.03
CA SER A 157 -29.10 -1.41 4.26
C SER A 157 -28.54 -1.49 2.84
N THR A 158 -27.72 -0.52 2.43
CA THR A 158 -27.14 -0.48 1.09
C THR A 158 -25.63 -0.65 1.16
N PRO A 159 -25.10 -1.88 0.97
CA PRO A 159 -23.68 -2.12 1.00
C PRO A 159 -22.90 -1.23 0.02
N GLY A 160 -21.76 -0.71 0.46
CA GLY A 160 -20.92 0.18 -0.34
C GLY A 160 -21.41 1.61 -0.49
N VAL A 161 -22.57 1.96 0.08
CA VAL A 161 -23.14 3.31 0.06
C VAL A 161 -23.24 3.86 1.48
N ASN A 162 -23.93 3.18 2.37
CA ASN A 162 -24.16 3.61 3.74
C ASN A 162 -23.78 2.58 4.80
N CYS A 163 -23.42 1.37 4.39
CA CYS A 163 -22.93 0.31 5.26
C CYS A 163 -21.95 -0.61 4.51
N ARG A 164 -21.24 -1.47 5.25
CA ARG A 164 -20.33 -2.48 4.72
C ARG A 164 -20.83 -3.89 5.05
N GLU A 165 -20.62 -4.82 4.14
CA GLU A 165 -20.89 -6.23 4.39
C GLU A 165 -19.78 -6.86 5.23
N VAL A 166 -20.17 -7.70 6.17
CA VAL A 166 -19.31 -8.60 6.92
C VAL A 166 -19.82 -10.02 6.66
N SER A 167 -19.10 -10.80 5.89
CA SER A 167 -19.46 -12.19 5.55
C SER A 167 -18.29 -13.12 5.77
#